data_78a69db7fd7ad5e200689ffffe508c1a
#
_entry.id   78a69db7fd7ad5e200689ffffe508c1a
#
_cell.length_a   1.000
_cell.length_b   1.000
_cell.length_c   1.000
_cell.angle_alpha   90.00
_cell.angle_beta   90.00
_cell.angle_gamma   90.00
#
_symmetry.space_group_name_H-M   'P 1'
#
loop_
_entity.id
_entity.type
_entity.pdbx_description
1 polymer ?
#
loop_
_entity_poly.entity_id
_entity_poly.type
_entity_poly.pdbx_seq_one_letter_code
_entity_poly.pdbx_strand_id
1 'polypeptide(L)'
;MTDEQKLAEFEARVARGDKVEPGDWMPEEYRKNLIRMIGQHAHSEIVGQLPEGKWIPYAPGFRRKLTLIAKVQDEAGHGQLLYRAAETLGKTREEMMEELLSGKAKYSNVFNYPTPTWADVGVIGWLVDTAAVINQSMLAQGSYGPYARAMKRICYEESFHIKQGYDAVVALAKGTPEQKAMAQDAINRWWYPTLMMSGPPDSMSEHTARAMRWRIKTKTNDQVRQEFVDHIVPQIRALGLDVPDPECRYDEATGHYKFTPPDWEELKRVVNGDGPMNKERIAARKKAHEEGRWVREALAVGGTREKSEIRNPNIETNANC
;
A
#
# COMPACT_ATOMS: atom_id res chain seq x y z
N MET A 1 7.27 -38.89 4.10
CA MET A 1 8.18 -37.83 4.65
C MET A 1 7.68 -37.39 6.00
N THR A 2 8.56 -37.26 6.97
CA THR A 2 8.25 -36.63 8.25
C THR A 2 8.06 -35.12 8.05
N ASP A 3 7.46 -34.44 9.04
CA ASP A 3 7.28 -32.98 8.94
C ASP A 3 8.62 -32.22 8.97
N GLU A 4 9.64 -32.76 9.65
CA GLU A 4 11.01 -32.21 9.59
C GLU A 4 11.62 -32.32 8.19
N GLN A 5 11.42 -33.43 7.49
CA GLN A 5 11.90 -33.63 6.12
C GLN A 5 11.20 -32.66 5.15
N LYS A 6 9.89 -32.47 5.30
CA LYS A 6 9.11 -31.50 4.49
C LYS A 6 9.59 -30.07 4.73
N LEU A 7 9.87 -29.70 6.00
CA LEU A 7 10.37 -28.39 6.34
C LEU A 7 11.76 -28.14 5.73
N ALA A 8 12.66 -29.10 5.83
CA ALA A 8 14.01 -29.00 5.25
C ALA A 8 13.96 -28.86 3.72
N GLU A 9 13.09 -29.63 3.05
CA GLU A 9 12.88 -29.51 1.59
C GLU A 9 12.30 -28.15 1.19
N PHE A 10 11.31 -27.66 1.95
CA PHE A 10 10.71 -26.33 1.75
C PHE A 10 11.77 -25.23 1.91
N GLU A 11 12.57 -25.27 2.97
CA GLU A 11 13.62 -24.27 3.20
C GLU A 11 14.71 -24.32 2.11
N ALA A 12 15.12 -25.50 1.68
CA ALA A 12 16.06 -25.65 0.58
C ALA A 12 15.50 -25.10 -0.74
N ARG A 13 14.21 -25.33 -1.03
CA ARG A 13 13.51 -24.78 -2.20
C ARG A 13 13.49 -23.26 -2.17
N VAL A 14 13.07 -22.67 -1.07
CA VAL A 14 13.01 -21.22 -0.88
C VAL A 14 14.41 -20.59 -0.95
N ALA A 15 15.43 -21.23 -0.38
CA ALA A 15 16.82 -20.77 -0.45
C ALA A 15 17.35 -20.70 -1.88
N ARG A 16 16.98 -21.64 -2.75
CA ARG A 16 17.32 -21.61 -4.19
C ARG A 16 16.60 -20.50 -4.97
N GLY A 17 15.58 -19.87 -4.38
CA GLY A 17 14.77 -18.82 -5.03
C GLY A 17 13.56 -19.36 -5.81
N ASP A 18 13.25 -20.64 -5.67
CA ASP A 18 12.06 -21.24 -6.27
C ASP A 18 10.79 -20.66 -5.64
N LYS A 19 9.75 -20.47 -6.45
CA LYS A 19 8.47 -19.95 -5.97
C LYS A 19 7.65 -21.04 -5.30
N VAL A 20 6.96 -20.67 -4.24
CA VAL A 20 5.94 -21.46 -3.56
C VAL A 20 4.59 -21.10 -4.17
N GLU A 21 3.89 -22.07 -4.69
CA GLU A 21 2.57 -21.91 -5.35
C GLU A 21 1.42 -22.40 -4.45
N PRO A 22 0.17 -22.05 -4.74
CA PRO A 22 -0.98 -22.36 -3.86
C PRO A 22 -1.18 -23.85 -3.54
N GLY A 23 -0.81 -24.73 -4.47
CA GLY A 23 -0.91 -26.20 -4.28
C GLY A 23 0.29 -26.83 -3.55
N ASP A 24 1.34 -26.06 -3.30
CA ASP A 24 2.53 -26.59 -2.66
C ASP A 24 2.34 -26.74 -1.15
N TRP A 25 3.00 -27.75 -0.59
CA TRP A 25 3.12 -27.83 0.86
C TRP A 25 3.96 -26.65 1.38
N MET A 26 3.49 -26.05 2.46
CA MET A 26 4.18 -24.97 3.16
C MET A 26 3.95 -25.06 4.68
N PRO A 27 4.91 -24.62 5.49
CA PRO A 27 4.73 -24.55 6.94
C PRO A 27 3.54 -23.63 7.29
N GLU A 28 2.78 -24.00 8.31
CA GLU A 28 1.63 -23.21 8.75
C GLU A 28 2.02 -21.78 9.20
N GLU A 29 3.19 -21.64 9.82
CA GLU A 29 3.71 -20.31 10.17
C GLU A 29 4.04 -19.44 8.95
N TYR A 30 4.55 -20.03 7.88
CA TYR A 30 4.77 -19.33 6.62
C TYR A 30 3.44 -18.84 6.04
N ARG A 31 2.43 -19.72 6.00
CA ARG A 31 1.06 -19.41 5.56
C ARG A 31 0.46 -18.26 6.37
N LYS A 32 0.48 -18.36 7.70
CA LYS A 32 -0.05 -17.31 8.61
C LYS A 32 0.65 -15.97 8.42
N ASN A 33 1.98 -15.99 8.24
CA ASN A 33 2.73 -14.76 8.01
C ASN A 33 2.35 -14.09 6.69
N LEU A 34 2.18 -14.88 5.63
CA LEU A 34 1.71 -14.39 4.32
C LEU A 34 0.30 -13.82 4.41
N ILE A 35 -0.66 -14.54 4.99
CA ILE A 35 -2.04 -14.06 5.16
C ILE A 35 -2.05 -12.70 5.87
N ARG A 36 -1.28 -12.58 6.96
CA ARG A 36 -1.17 -11.32 7.70
C ARG A 36 -0.58 -10.21 6.83
N MET A 37 0.54 -10.46 6.14
CA MET A 37 1.23 -9.45 5.34
C MET A 37 0.39 -9.01 4.14
N ILE A 38 -0.14 -9.97 3.39
CA ILE A 38 -0.96 -9.70 2.19
C ILE A 38 -2.26 -9.01 2.59
N GLY A 39 -2.90 -9.46 3.68
CA GLY A 39 -4.12 -8.84 4.21
C GLY A 39 -3.90 -7.38 4.62
N GLN A 40 -2.83 -7.11 5.39
CA GLN A 40 -2.48 -5.73 5.76
C GLN A 40 -2.19 -4.85 4.54
N HIS A 41 -1.52 -5.40 3.53
CA HIS A 41 -1.23 -4.68 2.29
C HIS A 41 -2.52 -4.40 1.52
N ALA A 42 -3.36 -5.42 1.29
CA ALA A 42 -4.65 -5.25 0.63
C ALA A 42 -5.54 -4.19 1.32
N HIS A 43 -5.60 -4.22 2.66
CA HIS A 43 -6.32 -3.21 3.43
C HIS A 43 -5.71 -1.81 3.27
N SER A 44 -4.37 -1.72 3.12
CA SER A 44 -3.68 -0.45 2.89
C SER A 44 -4.13 0.18 1.57
N GLU A 45 -4.18 -0.58 0.49
CA GLU A 45 -4.64 -0.12 -0.83
C GLU A 45 -6.11 0.36 -0.76
N ILE A 46 -7.00 -0.45 -0.17
CA ILE A 46 -8.43 -0.10 -0.05
C ILE A 46 -8.66 1.13 0.83
N VAL A 47 -7.87 1.33 1.87
CA VAL A 47 -7.99 2.49 2.77
C VAL A 47 -7.29 3.71 2.20
N GLY A 48 -6.13 3.51 1.53
CA GLY A 48 -5.26 4.57 1.02
C GLY A 48 -5.94 5.45 -0.01
N GLN A 49 -6.73 4.87 -0.89
CA GLN A 49 -7.47 5.61 -1.91
C GLN A 49 -8.48 6.64 -1.37
N LEU A 50 -9.00 6.43 -0.15
CA LEU A 50 -10.10 7.24 0.38
C LEU A 50 -9.73 8.70 0.68
N PRO A 51 -8.60 9.01 1.34
CA PRO A 51 -8.15 10.38 1.53
C PRO A 51 -7.91 11.13 0.23
N GLU A 52 -7.30 10.48 -0.75
CA GLU A 52 -7.02 11.06 -2.07
C GLU A 52 -8.30 11.21 -2.90
N GLY A 53 -9.20 10.22 -2.86
CA GLY A 53 -10.50 10.26 -3.53
C GLY A 53 -11.36 11.46 -3.11
N LYS A 54 -11.25 11.92 -1.87
CA LYS A 54 -11.93 13.14 -1.39
C LYS A 54 -11.46 14.41 -2.13
N TRP A 55 -10.26 14.41 -2.69
CA TRP A 55 -9.69 15.53 -3.42
C TRP A 55 -10.07 15.57 -4.92
N ILE A 56 -10.69 14.52 -5.46
CA ILE A 56 -11.11 14.49 -6.86
C ILE A 56 -11.96 15.72 -7.25
N PRO A 57 -12.98 16.13 -6.48
CA PRO A 57 -13.77 17.33 -6.81
C PRO A 57 -12.93 18.62 -6.82
N TYR A 58 -11.92 18.69 -5.94
CA TYR A 58 -11.11 19.88 -5.68
C TYR A 58 -9.78 19.92 -6.44
N ALA A 59 -9.46 18.88 -7.20
CA ALA A 59 -8.23 18.82 -7.98
C ALA A 59 -8.11 20.02 -8.94
N PRO A 60 -6.96 20.74 -8.97
CA PRO A 60 -6.78 21.94 -9.76
C PRO A 60 -6.70 21.60 -11.25
N GLY A 61 -7.78 21.86 -11.96
CA GLY A 61 -7.89 21.64 -13.41
C GLY A 61 -8.26 20.20 -13.79
N PHE A 62 -8.80 20.10 -15.01
CA PHE A 62 -9.39 18.85 -15.52
C PHE A 62 -8.37 17.71 -15.65
N ARG A 63 -7.16 18.01 -16.12
CA ARG A 63 -6.10 17.00 -16.26
C ARG A 63 -5.74 16.38 -14.90
N ARG A 64 -5.54 17.20 -13.86
CA ARG A 64 -5.22 16.71 -12.51
C ARG A 64 -6.36 15.88 -11.92
N LYS A 65 -7.59 16.25 -12.20
CA LYS A 65 -8.78 15.48 -11.79
C LYS A 65 -8.77 14.09 -12.43
N LEU A 66 -8.55 13.99 -13.73
CA LEU A 66 -8.51 12.71 -14.45
C LEU A 66 -7.36 11.81 -13.95
N THR A 67 -6.18 12.37 -13.73
CA THR A 67 -5.04 11.59 -13.23
C THR A 67 -5.29 11.07 -11.81
N LEU A 68 -5.93 11.86 -10.94
CA LEU A 68 -6.28 11.41 -9.59
C LEU A 68 -7.39 10.34 -9.61
N ILE A 69 -8.37 10.44 -10.51
CA ILE A 69 -9.39 9.38 -10.71
C ILE A 69 -8.71 8.07 -11.11
N ALA A 70 -7.77 8.12 -12.06
CA ALA A 70 -7.03 6.94 -12.50
C ALA A 70 -6.25 6.30 -11.35
N LYS A 71 -5.49 7.11 -10.58
CA LYS A 71 -4.77 6.62 -9.39
C LYS A 71 -5.71 5.93 -8.41
N VAL A 72 -6.80 6.57 -8.01
CA VAL A 72 -7.77 6.01 -7.05
C VAL A 72 -8.37 4.68 -7.55
N GLN A 73 -8.59 4.56 -8.86
CA GLN A 73 -9.03 3.30 -9.47
C GLN A 73 -7.96 2.21 -9.40
N ASP A 74 -6.71 2.55 -9.67
CA ASP A 74 -5.58 1.62 -9.61
C ASP A 74 -5.41 1.08 -8.19
N GLU A 75 -5.43 1.93 -7.15
CA GLU A 75 -5.35 1.53 -5.74
C GLU A 75 -6.46 0.53 -5.36
N ALA A 76 -7.69 0.77 -5.82
CA ALA A 76 -8.78 -0.19 -5.62
C ALA A 76 -8.50 -1.53 -6.33
N GLY A 77 -7.91 -1.49 -7.52
CA GLY A 77 -7.47 -2.66 -8.29
C GLY A 77 -6.35 -3.43 -7.59
N HIS A 78 -5.35 -2.72 -7.03
CA HIS A 78 -4.27 -3.29 -6.23
C HIS A 78 -4.81 -4.08 -5.04
N GLY A 79 -5.73 -3.48 -4.29
CA GLY A 79 -6.40 -4.16 -3.17
C GLY A 79 -7.11 -5.45 -3.60
N GLN A 80 -7.78 -5.45 -4.76
CA GLN A 80 -8.44 -6.66 -5.30
C GLN A 80 -7.44 -7.75 -5.69
N LEU A 81 -6.30 -7.40 -6.30
CA LEU A 81 -5.24 -8.34 -6.64
C LEU A 81 -4.65 -9.00 -5.39
N LEU A 82 -4.45 -8.22 -4.34
CA LEU A 82 -3.91 -8.69 -3.07
C LEU A 82 -4.90 -9.58 -2.31
N TYR A 83 -6.19 -9.22 -2.28
CA TYR A 83 -7.22 -10.11 -1.73
C TYR A 83 -7.23 -11.44 -2.47
N ARG A 84 -7.11 -11.41 -3.80
CA ARG A 84 -7.02 -12.65 -4.59
C ARG A 84 -5.81 -13.50 -4.22
N ALA A 85 -4.66 -12.88 -3.95
CA ALA A 85 -3.48 -13.59 -3.48
C ALA A 85 -3.68 -14.21 -2.09
N ALA A 86 -4.38 -13.52 -1.17
CA ALA A 86 -4.70 -14.06 0.15
C ALA A 86 -5.73 -15.21 0.09
N GLU A 87 -6.69 -15.14 -0.82
CA GLU A 87 -7.67 -16.22 -1.07
C GLU A 87 -6.99 -17.54 -1.42
N THR A 88 -5.85 -17.51 -2.14
CA THR A 88 -5.08 -18.71 -2.47
C THR A 88 -4.39 -19.36 -1.25
N LEU A 89 -4.38 -18.68 -0.12
CA LEU A 89 -3.89 -19.17 1.18
C LEU A 89 -5.04 -19.63 2.10
N GLY A 90 -6.29 -19.52 1.64
CA GLY A 90 -7.46 -19.93 2.40
C GLY A 90 -8.14 -18.86 3.24
N LYS A 91 -7.70 -17.59 3.14
CA LYS A 91 -8.36 -16.44 3.80
C LYS A 91 -9.32 -15.80 2.79
N THR A 92 -10.63 -15.88 3.05
CA THR A 92 -11.63 -15.37 2.10
C THR A 92 -11.66 -13.82 2.07
N ARG A 93 -12.14 -13.30 0.95
CA ARG A 93 -12.33 -11.85 0.79
C ARG A 93 -13.36 -11.30 1.78
N GLU A 94 -14.42 -12.06 2.01
CA GLU A 94 -15.49 -11.72 2.94
C GLU A 94 -14.95 -11.57 4.36
N GLU A 95 -14.11 -12.51 4.82
CA GLU A 95 -13.46 -12.41 6.13
C GLU A 95 -12.57 -11.18 6.24
N MET A 96 -11.77 -10.88 5.19
CA MET A 96 -10.89 -9.72 5.17
C MET A 96 -11.68 -8.40 5.15
N MET A 97 -12.77 -8.34 4.39
CA MET A 97 -13.65 -7.16 4.36
C MET A 97 -14.36 -6.96 5.70
N GLU A 98 -14.80 -8.03 6.35
CA GLU A 98 -15.39 -7.94 7.69
C GLU A 98 -14.37 -7.42 8.74
N GLU A 99 -13.13 -7.88 8.69
CA GLU A 99 -12.04 -7.35 9.53
C GLU A 99 -11.83 -5.85 9.30
N LEU A 100 -11.86 -5.40 8.03
CA LEU A 100 -11.71 -3.99 7.69
C LEU A 100 -12.88 -3.14 8.18
N LEU A 101 -14.12 -3.61 7.95
CA LEU A 101 -15.34 -2.88 8.33
C LEU A 101 -15.58 -2.88 9.84
N SER A 102 -15.22 -3.96 10.54
CA SER A 102 -15.29 -4.01 12.00
C SER A 102 -14.25 -3.12 12.70
N GLY A 103 -13.23 -2.65 11.97
CA GLY A 103 -12.12 -1.86 12.50
C GLY A 103 -11.02 -2.69 13.15
N LYS A 104 -11.02 -4.01 12.98
CA LYS A 104 -9.99 -4.94 13.50
C LYS A 104 -8.79 -5.05 12.58
N ALA A 105 -8.96 -4.75 11.27
CA ALA A 105 -7.90 -4.84 10.30
C ALA A 105 -6.79 -3.83 10.59
N LYS A 106 -5.55 -4.30 10.45
CA LYS A 106 -4.37 -3.43 10.44
C LYS A 106 -4.00 -3.09 9.01
N TYR A 107 -3.53 -1.87 8.80
CA TYR A 107 -3.06 -1.34 7.51
C TYR A 107 -1.95 -0.32 7.75
N SER A 108 -1.33 0.22 6.71
CA SER A 108 -0.23 1.16 6.82
C SER A 108 -0.59 2.38 7.68
N ASN A 109 0.34 2.79 8.54
CA ASN A 109 0.18 3.94 9.43
C ASN A 109 -0.15 5.22 8.66
N VAL A 110 0.44 5.43 7.48
CA VAL A 110 0.33 6.66 6.68
C VAL A 110 -1.11 7.05 6.40
N PHE A 111 -2.01 6.10 6.24
CA PHE A 111 -3.43 6.39 5.94
C PHE A 111 -4.25 6.85 7.16
N ASN A 112 -3.62 7.09 8.30
CA ASN A 112 -4.23 7.61 9.51
C ASN A 112 -3.78 9.04 9.85
N TYR A 113 -3.13 9.73 8.91
CA TYR A 113 -2.73 11.13 9.04
C TYR A 113 -3.64 12.05 8.21
N PRO A 114 -3.81 13.33 8.60
CA PRO A 114 -4.67 14.27 7.89
C PRO A 114 -4.10 14.64 6.52
N THR A 115 -5.00 14.92 5.57
CA THR A 115 -4.69 15.33 4.20
C THR A 115 -5.36 16.67 3.91
N PRO A 116 -4.93 17.78 4.56
CA PRO A 116 -5.67 19.04 4.57
C PRO A 116 -5.51 19.88 3.31
N THR A 117 -4.49 19.65 2.48
CA THR A 117 -4.21 20.47 1.30
C THR A 117 -3.98 19.62 0.04
N TRP A 118 -4.04 20.27 -1.12
CA TRP A 118 -3.67 19.63 -2.38
C TRP A 118 -2.20 19.19 -2.42
N ALA A 119 -1.32 19.89 -1.67
CA ALA A 119 0.07 19.50 -1.57
C ALA A 119 0.25 18.15 -0.88
N ASP A 120 -0.63 17.81 0.08
CA ASP A 120 -0.61 16.49 0.74
C ASP A 120 -0.89 15.38 -0.26
N VAL A 121 -1.83 15.56 -1.19
CA VAL A 121 -2.09 14.59 -2.27
C VAL A 121 -0.85 14.42 -3.15
N GLY A 122 -0.16 15.51 -3.49
CA GLY A 122 1.09 15.46 -4.22
C GLY A 122 2.20 14.73 -3.47
N VAL A 123 2.35 15.02 -2.17
CA VAL A 123 3.38 14.40 -1.32
C VAL A 123 3.07 12.92 -1.05
N ILE A 124 1.82 12.53 -0.88
CA ILE A 124 1.44 11.12 -0.80
C ILE A 124 1.88 10.41 -2.08
N GLY A 125 1.44 10.88 -3.25
CA GLY A 125 1.80 10.30 -4.54
C GLY A 125 3.30 10.29 -4.82
N TRP A 126 4.08 11.14 -4.20
CA TRP A 126 5.53 11.16 -4.39
C TRP A 126 6.28 10.42 -3.27
N LEU A 127 6.20 10.86 -2.01
CA LEU A 127 6.97 10.29 -0.92
C LEU A 127 6.45 8.92 -0.50
N VAL A 128 5.13 8.81 -0.23
CA VAL A 128 4.54 7.58 0.29
C VAL A 128 4.59 6.48 -0.77
N ASP A 129 4.22 6.78 -2.02
CA ASP A 129 4.25 5.79 -3.10
C ASP A 129 5.71 5.40 -3.46
N THR A 130 6.69 6.31 -3.32
CA THR A 130 8.12 5.93 -3.46
C THR A 130 8.54 4.94 -2.38
N ALA A 131 8.17 5.17 -1.12
CA ALA A 131 8.45 4.22 -0.04
C ALA A 131 7.71 2.89 -0.26
N ALA A 132 6.47 2.94 -0.76
CA ALA A 132 5.69 1.76 -1.14
C ALA A 132 6.42 0.94 -2.22
N VAL A 133 6.85 1.57 -3.33
CA VAL A 133 7.53 0.89 -4.43
C VAL A 133 8.85 0.26 -3.99
N ILE A 134 9.64 0.93 -3.15
CA ILE A 134 10.89 0.34 -2.62
C ILE A 134 10.57 -0.94 -1.83
N ASN A 135 9.53 -0.91 -0.99
CA ASN A 135 9.08 -2.08 -0.24
C ASN A 135 8.47 -3.16 -1.16
N GLN A 136 7.63 -2.79 -2.10
CA GLN A 136 6.95 -3.70 -3.03
C GLN A 136 7.92 -4.37 -4.03
N SER A 137 8.95 -3.65 -4.46
CA SER A 137 9.99 -4.17 -5.37
C SER A 137 10.73 -5.37 -4.79
N MET A 138 11.03 -5.35 -3.48
CA MET A 138 11.61 -6.51 -2.82
C MET A 138 10.62 -7.67 -2.67
N LEU A 139 9.33 -7.37 -2.44
CA LEU A 139 8.27 -8.37 -2.36
C LEU A 139 7.99 -9.03 -3.71
N ALA A 140 8.20 -8.32 -4.82
CA ALA A 140 8.14 -8.88 -6.18
C ALA A 140 9.18 -10.01 -6.41
N GLN A 141 10.25 -10.03 -5.61
CA GLN A 141 11.24 -11.10 -5.58
C GLN A 141 10.93 -12.18 -4.52
N GLY A 142 9.92 -11.95 -3.69
CA GLY A 142 9.52 -12.81 -2.58
C GLY A 142 9.20 -14.25 -3.00
N SER A 143 9.26 -15.16 -2.04
CA SER A 143 9.12 -16.61 -2.28
C SER A 143 7.71 -17.05 -2.68
N TYR A 144 6.64 -16.31 -2.29
CA TYR A 144 5.26 -16.70 -2.62
C TYR A 144 4.85 -16.20 -4.01
N GLY A 145 4.60 -17.11 -4.93
CA GLY A 145 4.36 -16.81 -6.35
C GLY A 145 3.20 -15.85 -6.62
N PRO A 146 1.98 -16.07 -6.08
CA PRO A 146 0.85 -15.17 -6.28
C PRO A 146 1.12 -13.73 -5.81
N TYR A 147 1.74 -13.57 -4.64
CA TYR A 147 2.08 -12.25 -4.10
C TYR A 147 3.16 -11.56 -4.94
N ALA A 148 4.23 -12.28 -5.29
CA ALA A 148 5.31 -11.74 -6.11
C ALA A 148 4.83 -11.29 -7.50
N ARG A 149 3.90 -12.02 -8.13
CA ARG A 149 3.29 -11.63 -9.40
C ARG A 149 2.41 -10.39 -9.28
N ALA A 150 1.60 -10.30 -8.22
CA ALA A 150 0.81 -9.10 -7.94
C ALA A 150 1.72 -7.86 -7.79
N MET A 151 2.81 -7.98 -7.04
CA MET A 151 3.76 -6.89 -6.84
C MET A 151 4.39 -6.36 -8.14
N LYS A 152 4.68 -7.23 -9.11
CA LYS A 152 5.23 -6.79 -10.41
C LYS A 152 4.28 -5.83 -11.15
N ARG A 153 2.99 -6.14 -11.13
CA ARG A 153 1.97 -5.29 -11.74
C ARG A 153 1.79 -4.00 -10.95
N ILE A 154 1.64 -4.11 -9.64
CA ILE A 154 1.45 -2.97 -8.75
C ILE A 154 2.61 -1.98 -8.88
N CYS A 155 3.87 -2.43 -8.78
CA CYS A 155 5.04 -1.55 -8.95
C CYS A 155 5.08 -0.82 -10.31
N TYR A 156 4.57 -1.45 -11.37
CA TYR A 156 4.49 -0.79 -12.66
C TYR A 156 3.47 0.36 -12.65
N GLU A 157 2.28 0.13 -12.12
CA GLU A 157 1.21 1.12 -12.01
C GLU A 157 1.60 2.24 -11.03
N GLU A 158 2.22 1.91 -9.89
CA GLU A 158 2.76 2.88 -8.92
C GLU A 158 3.78 3.86 -9.50
N SER A 159 4.53 3.48 -10.52
CA SER A 159 5.47 4.40 -11.18
C SER A 159 4.78 5.63 -11.77
N PHE A 160 3.53 5.49 -12.21
CA PHE A 160 2.71 6.61 -12.69
C PHE A 160 2.20 7.46 -11.53
N HIS A 161 1.86 6.85 -10.40
CA HIS A 161 1.43 7.55 -9.18
C HIS A 161 2.55 8.44 -8.65
N ILE A 162 3.77 7.91 -8.54
CA ILE A 162 4.97 8.66 -8.14
C ILE A 162 5.17 9.86 -9.06
N LYS A 163 5.11 9.64 -10.38
CA LYS A 163 5.26 10.73 -11.35
C LYS A 163 4.19 11.81 -11.20
N GLN A 164 2.95 11.45 -10.99
CA GLN A 164 1.84 12.39 -10.79
C GLN A 164 2.03 13.22 -9.53
N GLY A 165 2.41 12.56 -8.41
CA GLY A 165 2.70 13.20 -7.15
C GLY A 165 3.87 14.16 -7.25
N TYR A 166 4.98 13.71 -7.82
CA TYR A 166 6.16 14.54 -8.09
C TYR A 166 5.82 15.77 -8.93
N ASP A 167 5.12 15.61 -10.07
CA ASP A 167 4.71 16.71 -10.93
C ASP A 167 3.79 17.72 -10.22
N ALA A 168 2.97 17.25 -9.26
CA ALA A 168 2.15 18.15 -8.44
C ALA A 168 3.01 18.98 -7.49
N VAL A 169 3.95 18.34 -6.79
CA VAL A 169 4.87 19.04 -5.87
C VAL A 169 5.81 19.97 -6.61
N VAL A 170 6.35 19.57 -7.78
CA VAL A 170 7.16 20.46 -8.64
C VAL A 170 6.39 21.72 -9.03
N ALA A 171 5.12 21.59 -9.42
CA ALA A 171 4.31 22.74 -9.79
C ALA A 171 4.12 23.72 -8.61
N LEU A 172 3.95 23.21 -7.40
CA LEU A 172 3.84 24.03 -6.18
C LEU A 172 5.19 24.64 -5.79
N ALA A 173 6.27 23.87 -5.80
CA ALA A 173 7.60 24.32 -5.42
C ALA A 173 8.15 25.42 -6.35
N LYS A 174 7.74 25.40 -7.64
CA LYS A 174 8.09 26.43 -8.65
C LYS A 174 7.03 27.52 -8.79
N GLY A 175 5.97 27.49 -8.02
CA GLY A 175 4.87 28.44 -8.05
C GLY A 175 5.12 29.69 -7.22
N THR A 176 4.05 30.25 -6.63
CA THR A 176 4.15 31.40 -5.72
C THR A 176 4.82 31.02 -4.39
N PRO A 177 5.28 32.00 -3.59
CA PRO A 177 5.81 31.72 -2.25
C PRO A 177 4.85 30.92 -1.37
N GLU A 178 3.54 31.20 -1.46
CA GLU A 178 2.50 30.51 -0.70
C GLU A 178 2.34 29.05 -1.16
N GLN A 179 2.43 28.80 -2.47
CA GLN A 179 2.38 27.45 -3.02
C GLN A 179 3.61 26.66 -2.60
N LYS A 180 4.80 27.27 -2.63
CA LYS A 180 6.02 26.64 -2.15
C LYS A 180 5.95 26.34 -0.65
N ALA A 181 5.44 27.26 0.15
CA ALA A 181 5.22 27.05 1.58
C ALA A 181 4.24 25.90 1.84
N MET A 182 3.17 25.78 1.04
CA MET A 182 2.21 24.66 1.12
C MET A 182 2.89 23.31 0.83
N ALA A 183 3.78 23.26 -0.18
CA ALA A 183 4.54 22.05 -0.50
C ALA A 183 5.49 21.67 0.65
N GLN A 184 6.20 22.67 1.21
CA GLN A 184 7.09 22.47 2.36
C GLN A 184 6.33 21.94 3.58
N ASP A 185 5.19 22.54 3.87
CA ASP A 185 4.34 22.15 5.00
C ASP A 185 3.81 20.71 4.85
N ALA A 186 3.47 20.29 3.62
CA ALA A 186 3.10 18.91 3.35
C ALA A 186 4.29 17.93 3.56
N ILE A 187 5.50 18.30 3.09
CA ILE A 187 6.70 17.47 3.36
C ILE A 187 6.95 17.34 4.86
N ASN A 188 6.80 18.43 5.62
CA ASN A 188 6.95 18.42 7.07
C ASN A 188 5.99 17.44 7.76
N ARG A 189 4.73 17.37 7.30
CA ARG A 189 3.73 16.44 7.83
C ARG A 189 3.99 14.99 7.47
N TRP A 190 4.48 14.71 6.25
CA TRP A 190 4.55 13.35 5.73
C TRP A 190 5.91 12.67 5.92
N TRP A 191 6.95 13.39 6.29
CA TRP A 191 8.30 12.83 6.44
C TRP A 191 8.34 11.65 7.41
N TYR A 192 8.07 11.88 8.68
CA TYR A 192 8.12 10.84 9.70
C TYR A 192 7.07 9.74 9.52
N PRO A 193 5.80 10.03 9.18
CA PRO A 193 4.84 8.99 8.81
C PRO A 193 5.33 8.07 7.72
N THR A 194 6.01 8.57 6.69
CA THR A 194 6.58 7.77 5.61
C THR A 194 7.75 6.91 6.07
N LEU A 195 8.64 7.44 6.91
CA LEU A 195 9.74 6.67 7.51
C LEU A 195 9.23 5.49 8.36
N MET A 196 8.11 5.66 9.04
CA MET A 196 7.46 4.61 9.84
C MET A 196 6.82 3.51 8.99
N MET A 197 6.54 3.76 7.71
CA MET A 197 5.83 2.83 6.83
C MET A 197 6.58 1.50 6.62
N SER A 198 7.91 1.51 6.67
CA SER A 198 8.73 0.30 6.58
C SER A 198 8.56 -0.63 7.79
N GLY A 199 7.92 -0.17 8.85
CA GLY A 199 7.78 -0.86 10.12
C GLY A 199 8.84 -0.45 11.16
N PRO A 200 8.80 -1.03 12.37
CA PRO A 200 9.77 -0.75 13.43
C PRO A 200 11.18 -1.19 13.02
N PRO A 201 12.24 -0.74 13.75
CA PRO A 201 13.60 -1.18 13.48
C PRO A 201 13.74 -2.70 13.61
N ASP A 202 14.72 -3.26 12.92
CA ASP A 202 14.92 -4.71 12.85
C ASP A 202 15.10 -5.33 14.25
N SER A 203 15.77 -4.61 15.15
CA SER A 203 15.95 -5.03 16.57
C SER A 203 14.65 -5.18 17.37
N MET A 204 13.55 -4.58 16.88
CA MET A 204 12.23 -4.63 17.52
C MET A 204 11.21 -5.46 16.71
N SER A 205 11.64 -6.15 15.65
CA SER A 205 10.74 -6.84 14.70
C SER A 205 11.08 -8.31 14.49
N GLU A 206 10.53 -9.18 15.33
CA GLU A 206 10.63 -10.64 15.13
C GLU A 206 9.99 -11.09 13.80
N HIS A 207 8.98 -10.39 13.33
CA HIS A 207 8.31 -10.69 12.06
C HIS A 207 9.23 -10.48 10.87
N THR A 208 10.11 -9.47 10.91
CA THR A 208 11.08 -9.21 9.85
C THR A 208 12.06 -10.36 9.70
N ALA A 209 12.67 -10.84 10.83
CA ALA A 209 13.59 -11.96 10.79
C ALA A 209 12.93 -13.22 10.19
N ARG A 210 11.68 -13.51 10.56
CA ARG A 210 10.91 -14.65 10.04
C ARG A 210 10.61 -14.51 8.54
N ALA A 211 10.20 -13.31 8.10
CA ALA A 211 9.92 -13.03 6.69
C ALA A 211 11.20 -13.13 5.83
N MET A 212 12.34 -12.70 6.37
CA MET A 212 13.65 -12.83 5.69
C MET A 212 14.08 -14.29 5.58
N ARG A 213 13.98 -15.09 6.65
CA ARG A 213 14.33 -16.52 6.66
C ARG A 213 13.66 -17.28 5.52
N TRP A 214 12.40 -17.00 5.24
CA TRP A 214 11.62 -17.66 4.18
C TRP A 214 11.57 -16.86 2.89
N ARG A 215 12.43 -15.85 2.75
CA ARG A 215 12.48 -14.98 1.57
C ARG A 215 11.12 -14.43 1.13
N ILE A 216 10.19 -14.24 2.06
CA ILE A 216 8.98 -13.45 1.80
C ILE A 216 9.42 -12.00 1.55
N LYS A 217 10.35 -11.50 2.35
CA LYS A 217 11.08 -10.23 2.17
C LYS A 217 12.53 -10.54 1.78
N THR A 218 13.14 -9.68 0.97
CA THR A 218 14.56 -9.77 0.58
C THR A 218 15.42 -8.63 1.16
N LYS A 219 14.79 -7.67 1.83
CA LYS A 219 15.42 -6.58 2.58
C LYS A 219 14.75 -6.43 3.93
N THR A 220 15.49 -5.97 4.91
CA THR A 220 14.97 -5.68 6.25
C THR A 220 14.24 -4.33 6.28
N ASN A 221 13.55 -4.03 7.38
CA ASN A 221 12.85 -2.76 7.56
C ASN A 221 13.84 -1.57 7.51
N ASP A 222 15.00 -1.72 8.17
CA ASP A 222 16.01 -0.67 8.22
C ASP A 222 16.66 -0.44 6.85
N GLN A 223 16.90 -1.52 6.08
CA GLN A 223 17.42 -1.41 4.71
C GLN A 223 16.44 -0.68 3.78
N VAL A 224 15.14 -1.01 3.85
CA VAL A 224 14.11 -0.35 3.04
C VAL A 224 13.99 1.13 3.40
N ARG A 225 14.02 1.46 4.68
CA ARG A 225 13.97 2.84 5.17
C ARG A 225 15.17 3.65 4.73
N GLN A 226 16.38 3.08 4.83
CA GLN A 226 17.60 3.74 4.39
C GLN A 226 17.59 4.01 2.88
N GLU A 227 17.18 3.02 2.08
CA GLU A 227 17.06 3.17 0.63
C GLU A 227 16.07 4.28 0.25
N PHE A 228 14.95 4.39 0.97
CA PHE A 228 14.00 5.47 0.78
C PHE A 228 14.63 6.84 1.07
N VAL A 229 15.33 6.99 2.19
CA VAL A 229 15.96 8.25 2.57
C VAL A 229 17.03 8.66 1.54
N ASP A 230 17.89 7.71 1.15
CA ASP A 230 18.95 7.97 0.17
C ASP A 230 18.39 8.35 -1.21
N HIS A 231 17.22 7.81 -1.56
CA HIS A 231 16.56 8.12 -2.83
C HIS A 231 15.84 9.46 -2.81
N ILE A 232 15.12 9.79 -1.72
CA ILE A 232 14.20 10.94 -1.71
C ILE A 232 14.85 12.26 -1.30
N VAL A 233 15.85 12.24 -0.39
CA VAL A 233 16.48 13.46 0.13
C VAL A 233 17.10 14.32 -0.98
N PRO A 234 17.89 13.79 -1.93
CA PRO A 234 18.42 14.57 -3.03
C PRO A 234 17.32 15.24 -3.88
N GLN A 235 16.18 14.54 -4.07
CA GLN A 235 15.07 15.05 -4.86
C GLN A 235 14.36 16.21 -4.16
N ILE A 236 14.10 16.10 -2.85
CA ILE A 236 13.52 17.20 -2.05
C ILE A 236 14.39 18.44 -2.16
N ARG A 237 15.71 18.29 -1.94
CA ARG A 237 16.68 19.40 -2.01
C ARG A 237 16.78 20.01 -3.41
N ALA A 238 16.72 19.19 -4.46
CA ALA A 238 16.73 19.67 -5.85
C ALA A 238 15.52 20.56 -6.20
N LEU A 239 14.40 20.42 -5.48
CA LEU A 239 13.23 21.28 -5.60
C LEU A 239 13.36 22.60 -4.78
N GLY A 240 14.46 22.78 -4.03
CA GLY A 240 14.65 23.90 -3.11
C GLY A 240 13.70 23.82 -1.92
N LEU A 241 13.35 22.60 -1.50
CA LEU A 241 12.58 22.29 -0.30
C LEU A 241 13.51 21.69 0.76
N ASP A 242 13.16 21.86 2.02
CA ASP A 242 13.93 21.35 3.14
C ASP A 242 13.42 19.99 3.60
N VAL A 243 14.33 19.11 3.98
CA VAL A 243 14.00 17.89 4.73
C VAL A 243 13.78 18.31 6.18
N PRO A 244 12.60 18.00 6.78
CA PRO A 244 12.27 18.47 8.14
C PRO A 244 12.93 17.60 9.23
N ASP A 245 14.23 17.37 9.06
CA ASP A 245 15.06 16.58 9.95
C ASP A 245 16.43 17.27 10.04
N PRO A 246 16.75 17.93 11.16
CA PRO A 246 18.00 18.67 11.33
C PRO A 246 19.24 17.76 11.30
N GLU A 247 19.09 16.46 11.61
CA GLU A 247 20.18 15.49 11.54
C GLU A 247 20.37 14.89 10.15
N CYS A 248 19.48 15.22 9.19
CA CYS A 248 19.55 14.66 7.84
C CYS A 248 20.73 15.24 7.07
N ARG A 249 21.83 14.51 7.04
CA ARG A 249 23.07 14.84 6.32
C ARG A 249 23.68 13.62 5.67
N TYR A 250 24.32 13.82 4.53
CA TYR A 250 25.09 12.77 3.88
C TYR A 250 26.35 12.44 4.68
N ASP A 251 26.59 11.16 4.88
CA ASP A 251 27.80 10.66 5.55
C ASP A 251 28.68 9.94 4.51
N GLU A 252 29.77 10.58 4.13
CA GLU A 252 30.72 10.06 3.14
C GLU A 252 31.37 8.72 3.56
N ALA A 253 31.49 8.49 4.89
CA ALA A 253 32.09 7.26 5.40
C ALA A 253 31.20 6.02 5.17
N THR A 254 29.88 6.20 5.21
CA THR A 254 28.90 5.11 5.00
C THR A 254 28.30 5.13 3.60
N GLY A 255 28.36 6.26 2.88
CA GLY A 255 27.68 6.46 1.61
C GLY A 255 26.16 6.64 1.74
N HIS A 256 25.64 6.97 2.91
CA HIS A 256 24.24 7.07 3.22
C HIS A 256 23.86 8.39 3.88
N TYR A 257 22.60 8.79 3.79
CA TYR A 257 22.08 9.88 4.60
C TYR A 257 21.79 9.41 6.03
N LYS A 258 22.31 10.12 7.02
CA LYS A 258 21.85 10.01 8.42
C LYS A 258 20.49 10.67 8.56
N PHE A 259 19.67 10.18 9.46
CA PHE A 259 18.37 10.76 9.78
C PHE A 259 17.96 10.41 11.21
N THR A 260 17.09 11.23 11.78
CA THR A 260 16.51 11.01 13.11
C THR A 260 15.51 9.85 13.04
N PRO A 261 15.67 8.81 13.89
CA PRO A 261 14.67 7.75 13.96
C PRO A 261 13.28 8.31 14.29
N PRO A 262 12.21 7.79 13.65
CA PRO A 262 10.84 8.15 14.01
C PRO A 262 10.47 7.75 15.45
N ASP A 263 9.37 8.32 15.96
CA ASP A 263 8.76 7.87 17.21
C ASP A 263 8.04 6.52 17.02
N TRP A 264 8.68 5.44 17.50
CA TRP A 264 8.14 4.08 17.38
C TRP A 264 6.93 3.83 18.28
N GLU A 265 6.77 4.60 19.36
CA GLU A 265 5.54 4.54 20.17
C GLU A 265 4.38 5.20 19.44
N GLU A 266 4.61 6.24 18.64
CA GLU A 266 3.61 6.77 17.74
C GLU A 266 3.18 5.72 16.70
N LEU A 267 4.13 5.05 16.03
CA LEU A 267 3.81 3.96 15.10
C LEU A 267 2.90 2.93 15.77
N LYS A 268 3.25 2.49 16.96
CA LYS A 268 2.48 1.49 17.73
C LYS A 268 1.06 1.97 18.04
N ARG A 269 0.90 3.23 18.46
CA ARG A 269 -0.42 3.83 18.69
C ARG A 269 -1.26 3.84 17.42
N VAL A 270 -0.67 4.34 16.32
CA VAL A 270 -1.37 4.51 15.04
C VAL A 270 -1.82 3.16 14.46
N VAL A 271 -0.96 2.15 14.43
CA VAL A 271 -1.33 0.82 13.88
C VAL A 271 -2.30 0.04 14.79
N ASN A 272 -2.45 0.46 16.04
CA ASN A 272 -3.44 -0.10 16.97
C ASN A 272 -4.75 0.69 17.03
N GLY A 273 -4.95 1.68 16.15
CA GLY A 273 -6.21 2.39 16.00
C GLY A 273 -6.33 3.69 16.79
N ASP A 274 -5.24 4.21 17.35
CA ASP A 274 -5.21 5.44 18.15
C ASP A 274 -4.34 6.55 17.52
N GLY A 275 -4.32 6.60 16.20
CA GLY A 275 -3.68 7.67 15.43
C GLY A 275 -4.61 8.86 15.19
N PRO A 276 -4.09 9.95 14.60
CA PRO A 276 -4.81 11.23 14.46
C PRO A 276 -6.19 11.11 13.77
N MET A 277 -6.31 10.22 12.76
CA MET A 277 -7.52 10.09 11.95
C MET A 277 -8.20 8.71 12.05
N ASN A 278 -7.67 7.77 12.84
CA ASN A 278 -8.19 6.40 12.89
C ASN A 278 -9.70 6.36 13.18
N LYS A 279 -10.14 7.01 14.25
CA LYS A 279 -11.54 6.98 14.70
C LYS A 279 -12.49 7.57 13.66
N GLU A 280 -12.13 8.74 13.10
CA GLU A 280 -12.92 9.40 12.07
C GLU A 280 -13.01 8.54 10.79
N ARG A 281 -11.88 8.00 10.32
CA ARG A 281 -11.85 7.21 9.09
C ARG A 281 -12.56 5.86 9.23
N ILE A 282 -12.47 5.21 10.38
CA ILE A 282 -13.24 3.98 10.66
C ILE A 282 -14.74 4.31 10.69
N ALA A 283 -15.15 5.37 11.39
CA ALA A 283 -16.54 5.78 11.45
C ALA A 283 -17.10 6.11 10.06
N ALA A 284 -16.34 6.85 9.24
CA ALA A 284 -16.72 7.17 7.87
C ALA A 284 -16.90 5.93 6.98
N ARG A 285 -16.00 4.94 7.07
CA ARG A 285 -16.13 3.68 6.32
C ARG A 285 -17.36 2.88 6.74
N LYS A 286 -17.58 2.73 8.04
CA LYS A 286 -18.76 2.03 8.57
C LYS A 286 -20.06 2.71 8.13
N LYS A 287 -20.11 4.04 8.21
CA LYS A 287 -21.26 4.82 7.76
C LYS A 287 -21.52 4.62 6.27
N ALA A 288 -20.52 4.77 5.42
CA ALA A 288 -20.65 4.58 3.97
C ALA A 288 -21.09 3.14 3.61
N HIS A 289 -20.57 2.15 4.31
CA HIS A 289 -20.99 0.75 4.13
C HIS A 289 -22.46 0.56 4.50
N GLU A 290 -22.90 1.11 5.61
CA GLU A 290 -24.29 1.02 6.07
C GLU A 290 -25.24 1.76 5.12
N GLU A 291 -24.92 3.00 4.74
CA GLU A 291 -25.69 3.78 3.78
C GLU A 291 -25.81 3.10 2.40
N GLY A 292 -24.80 2.33 1.99
CA GLY A 292 -24.82 1.52 0.77
C GLY A 292 -25.53 0.17 0.89
N ARG A 293 -26.13 -0.18 2.03
CA ARG A 293 -26.79 -1.47 2.25
C ARG A 293 -27.87 -1.76 1.22
N TRP A 294 -28.75 -0.80 0.97
CA TRP A 294 -29.86 -0.94 0.02
C TRP A 294 -29.40 -1.28 -1.40
N VAL A 295 -28.25 -0.76 -1.83
CA VAL A 295 -27.67 -1.09 -3.16
C VAL A 295 -27.27 -2.55 -3.20
N ARG A 296 -26.60 -3.05 -2.16
CA ARG A 296 -26.17 -4.47 -2.09
C ARG A 296 -27.36 -5.42 -2.03
N GLU A 297 -28.41 -5.07 -1.29
CA GLU A 297 -29.65 -5.83 -1.22
C GLU A 297 -30.37 -5.86 -2.58
N ALA A 298 -30.48 -4.74 -3.26
CA ALA A 298 -31.07 -4.66 -4.60
C ALA A 298 -30.30 -5.51 -5.63
N LEU A 299 -28.97 -5.49 -5.60
CA LEU A 299 -28.14 -6.30 -6.48
C LEU A 299 -28.24 -7.81 -6.18
N ALA A 300 -28.35 -8.19 -4.90
CA ALA A 300 -28.55 -9.58 -4.50
C ALA A 300 -29.89 -10.15 -5.03
N VAL A 301 -30.95 -9.34 -5.00
CA VAL A 301 -32.26 -9.73 -5.55
C VAL A 301 -32.22 -9.83 -7.08
N GLY A 302 -31.54 -8.91 -7.76
CA GLY A 302 -31.36 -8.92 -9.23
C GLY A 302 -30.59 -10.15 -9.70
N GLY A 303 -29.48 -10.49 -9.03
CA GLY A 303 -28.64 -11.63 -9.37
C GLY A 303 -29.32 -13.00 -9.29
N THR A 304 -30.41 -13.11 -8.51
CA THR A 304 -31.24 -14.33 -8.46
C THR A 304 -32.30 -14.40 -9.57
N ARG A 305 -32.72 -13.25 -10.12
CA ARG A 305 -33.67 -13.20 -11.24
C ARG A 305 -33.03 -13.37 -12.61
N GLU A 306 -31.84 -12.81 -12.86
CA GLU A 306 -31.25 -12.76 -14.19
C GLU A 306 -30.67 -14.09 -14.72
N LYS A 307 -30.40 -15.08 -13.88
CA LYS A 307 -29.97 -16.42 -14.38
C LYS A 307 -31.06 -17.19 -15.10
N SER A 308 -32.31 -16.84 -14.93
CA SER A 308 -33.44 -17.51 -15.56
C SER A 308 -34.10 -16.78 -16.74
N GLU A 309 -33.85 -15.47 -16.91
CA GLU A 309 -34.58 -14.64 -17.87
C GLU A 309 -33.72 -14.03 -19.01
N ILE A 310 -32.40 -14.09 -18.95
CA ILE A 310 -31.54 -13.67 -20.07
C ILE A 310 -31.24 -14.87 -21.00
N ARG A 311 -32.25 -15.51 -21.52
CA ARG A 311 -32.23 -16.14 -22.83
C ARG A 311 -33.14 -15.32 -23.72
N ASN A 312 -32.59 -14.26 -24.32
CA ASN A 312 -33.24 -13.59 -25.43
C ASN A 312 -33.08 -14.45 -26.69
N PRO A 313 -34.15 -15.09 -27.19
CA PRO A 313 -34.06 -15.99 -28.33
C PRO A 313 -33.82 -15.31 -29.67
N ASN A 314 -33.62 -13.98 -29.70
CA ASN A 314 -33.52 -13.17 -30.93
C ASN A 314 -32.18 -12.48 -31.15
N ILE A 315 -31.09 -12.96 -30.56
CA ILE A 315 -29.74 -12.53 -31.03
C ILE A 315 -29.25 -13.62 -32.00
N GLU A 316 -29.71 -13.54 -33.25
CA GLU A 316 -29.02 -14.15 -34.38
C GLU A 316 -27.62 -13.57 -34.46
N THR A 317 -26.62 -14.39 -34.17
CA THR A 317 -25.22 -14.09 -34.42
C THR A 317 -25.00 -14.00 -35.94
N ASN A 318 -25.05 -12.82 -36.48
CA ASN A 318 -24.45 -12.55 -37.79
C ASN A 318 -22.91 -12.57 -37.60
N ALA A 319 -22.36 -13.77 -37.72
CA ALA A 319 -20.95 -13.97 -37.97
C ALA A 319 -20.71 -13.68 -39.47
N ASN A 320 -20.38 -12.42 -39.76
CA ASN A 320 -19.70 -12.01 -40.99
C ASN A 320 -19.45 -10.49 -40.93
N CYS A 321 -18.29 -10.11 -40.38
CA CYS A 321 -17.42 -9.02 -40.83
C CYS A 321 -16.09 -9.15 -40.09
#